data_5a5535d2985498292d13c01b4dc1a26e
#
_entry.id   5a5535d2985498292d13c01b4dc1a26e
#
_cell.length_a   1.000
_cell.length_b   1.000
_cell.length_c   1.000
_cell.angle_alpha   90.00
_cell.angle_beta   90.00
_cell.angle_gamma   90.00
#
_symmetry.space_group_name_H-M   'P 1'
#
loop_
_entity.id
_entity.type
_entity.pdbx_description
1 polymer ?
#
loop_
_entity_poly.entity_id
_entity_poly.type
_entity_poly.pdbx_seq_one_letter_code
_entity_poly.pdbx_strand_id
1 'polypeptide(L)'
;ITNSGTIEATDQGSAIFAADSNTTATVTNNSSGIMTNSDSSNATIRVGASSSVTNSGTIKNDVGNDAIKLYGNNSTITLKDKGIVVGKLDALLRTGSTLKINHGAGQSYFYETEGSFTLEDLDGNQVVKGSAGSVGQGGSETLDELLSYKSLNIRQFLNRYKDTENLYDSNGWGETYSSYLNRDSHASNLALEYDLFN
;
A
#
# COMPACT_ATOMS: atom_id res chain seq x y z
N ILE A 1 -12.54 -20.03 8.70
CA ILE A 1 -13.68 -19.15 8.42
C ILE A 1 -13.39 -18.41 7.12
N THR A 2 -14.34 -18.40 6.17
CA THR A 2 -14.28 -17.60 4.96
C THR A 2 -15.51 -16.71 4.92
N ASN A 3 -15.30 -15.40 4.75
CA ASN A 3 -16.35 -14.40 4.70
C ASN A 3 -16.42 -13.72 3.33
N SER A 4 -17.61 -13.69 2.74
CA SER A 4 -17.93 -12.91 1.52
C SER A 4 -19.16 -12.02 1.72
N GLY A 5 -19.71 -11.99 2.93
CA GLY A 5 -20.85 -11.20 3.37
C GLY A 5 -20.46 -10.26 4.51
N THR A 6 -21.39 -9.98 5.39
CA THR A 6 -21.18 -9.14 6.58
C THR A 6 -21.20 -9.96 7.86
N ILE A 7 -20.18 -9.76 8.69
CA ILE A 7 -20.13 -10.26 10.07
C ILE A 7 -19.95 -9.03 10.96
N GLU A 8 -20.90 -8.81 11.86
CA GLU A 8 -20.95 -7.65 12.73
C GLU A 8 -21.02 -8.07 14.20
N ALA A 9 -20.24 -7.43 15.04
CA ALA A 9 -20.36 -7.48 16.49
C ALA A 9 -20.79 -6.10 17.00
N THR A 10 -21.95 -6.05 17.68
CA THR A 10 -22.55 -4.79 18.16
C THR A 10 -22.45 -4.60 19.66
N ASP A 11 -22.20 -5.68 20.40
CA ASP A 11 -22.08 -5.69 21.86
C ASP A 11 -20.71 -6.24 22.29
N GLN A 12 -20.60 -6.62 23.57
CA GLN A 12 -19.35 -7.16 24.14
C GLN A 12 -18.88 -8.42 23.42
N GLY A 13 -18.04 -8.26 22.41
CA GLY A 13 -17.52 -9.39 21.66
C GLY A 13 -16.62 -8.98 20.49
N SER A 14 -16.23 -9.96 19.73
CA SER A 14 -15.49 -9.80 18.47
C SER A 14 -16.30 -10.43 17.34
N ALA A 15 -16.21 -9.89 16.14
CA ALA A 15 -16.81 -10.51 14.96
C ALA A 15 -16.26 -11.93 14.75
N ILE A 16 -14.97 -12.11 14.99
CA ILE A 16 -14.31 -13.42 15.03
C ILE A 16 -13.56 -13.57 16.35
N PHE A 17 -13.86 -14.63 17.09
CA PHE A 17 -13.18 -14.97 18.33
C PHE A 17 -12.64 -16.41 18.29
N ALA A 18 -11.33 -16.55 18.18
CA ALA A 18 -10.60 -17.79 18.27
C ALA A 18 -9.27 -17.52 19.02
N ALA A 19 -9.37 -16.87 20.18
CA ALA A 19 -8.27 -16.22 20.85
C ALA A 19 -7.63 -17.00 21.99
N ASP A 20 -7.87 -18.29 22.09
CA ASP A 20 -7.10 -19.12 23.01
C ASP A 20 -5.64 -19.20 22.52
N SER A 21 -4.68 -19.02 23.42
CA SER A 21 -3.25 -18.94 23.08
C SER A 21 -2.73 -20.16 22.28
N ASN A 22 -3.41 -21.28 22.38
CA ASN A 22 -3.07 -22.53 21.68
C ASN A 22 -4.01 -22.87 20.51
N THR A 23 -4.96 -22.00 20.22
CA THR A 23 -5.93 -22.25 19.14
C THR A 23 -5.41 -21.68 17.84
N THR A 24 -5.26 -22.52 16.83
CA THR A 24 -4.94 -22.10 15.47
C THR A 24 -6.22 -21.82 14.68
N ALA A 25 -6.30 -20.66 14.07
CA ALA A 25 -7.43 -20.25 13.24
C ALA A 25 -6.97 -19.78 11.86
N THR A 26 -7.75 -20.10 10.84
CA THR A 26 -7.61 -19.52 9.51
C THR A 26 -8.84 -18.68 9.20
N VAL A 27 -8.65 -17.39 8.99
CA VAL A 27 -9.70 -16.42 8.66
C VAL A 27 -9.38 -15.81 7.30
N THR A 28 -10.33 -15.87 6.38
CA THR A 28 -10.24 -15.25 5.06
C THR A 28 -11.41 -14.31 4.86
N ASN A 29 -11.16 -13.04 4.67
CA ASN A 29 -12.14 -12.03 4.30
C ASN A 29 -11.96 -11.69 2.83
N ASN A 30 -12.88 -12.16 2.00
CA ASN A 30 -12.85 -11.93 0.55
C ASN A 30 -13.15 -10.47 0.20
N SER A 31 -12.97 -10.07 -1.04
CA SER A 31 -13.11 -8.68 -1.50
C SER A 31 -14.49 -8.05 -1.24
N SER A 32 -15.55 -8.85 -1.20
CA SER A 32 -16.90 -8.42 -0.81
C SER A 32 -17.19 -8.54 0.69
N GLY A 33 -16.28 -9.15 1.46
CA GLY A 33 -16.47 -9.43 2.87
C GLY A 33 -16.31 -8.18 3.74
N ILE A 34 -17.20 -8.01 4.70
CA ILE A 34 -17.17 -6.94 5.70
C ILE A 34 -17.19 -7.57 7.08
N MET A 35 -16.24 -7.18 7.93
CA MET A 35 -16.20 -7.56 9.34
C MET A 35 -16.09 -6.29 10.16
N THR A 36 -17.06 -6.03 11.01
CA THR A 36 -17.11 -4.81 11.84
C THR A 36 -17.31 -5.14 13.32
N ASN A 37 -16.83 -4.25 14.15
CA ASN A 37 -17.05 -4.29 15.59
C ASN A 37 -17.21 -2.86 16.12
N SER A 38 -18.26 -2.63 16.89
CA SER A 38 -18.53 -1.37 17.58
C SER A 38 -18.20 -1.40 19.07
N ASP A 39 -17.65 -2.49 19.58
CA ASP A 39 -17.20 -2.61 20.97
C ASP A 39 -15.83 -1.95 21.19
N SER A 40 -15.77 -1.03 22.14
CA SER A 40 -14.52 -0.33 22.51
C SER A 40 -13.50 -1.18 23.27
N SER A 41 -13.91 -2.37 23.77
CA SER A 41 -13.07 -3.23 24.59
C SER A 41 -12.51 -4.43 23.81
N ASN A 42 -13.03 -4.69 22.64
CA ASN A 42 -12.70 -5.89 21.87
C ASN A 42 -12.23 -5.57 20.45
N ALA A 43 -11.24 -6.31 19.98
CA ALA A 43 -10.84 -6.28 18.58
C ALA A 43 -11.92 -6.89 17.67
N THR A 44 -11.96 -6.48 16.42
CA THR A 44 -12.89 -7.07 15.44
C THR A 44 -12.57 -8.54 15.20
N ILE A 45 -11.28 -8.87 15.06
CA ILE A 45 -10.80 -10.25 14.94
C ILE A 45 -9.80 -10.54 16.04
N ARG A 46 -10.00 -11.65 16.74
CA ARG A 46 -9.11 -12.15 17.80
C ARG A 46 -8.72 -13.59 17.48
N VAL A 47 -7.42 -13.85 17.29
CA VAL A 47 -6.92 -15.18 16.94
C VAL A 47 -5.73 -15.60 17.81
N GLY A 48 -5.59 -16.91 18.02
CA GLY A 48 -4.54 -17.50 18.84
C GLY A 48 -3.24 -17.79 18.05
N ALA A 49 -2.46 -18.72 18.56
CA ALA A 49 -1.13 -19.02 17.99
C ALA A 49 -1.18 -19.67 16.61
N SER A 50 -0.16 -19.45 15.82
CA SER A 50 0.01 -20.03 14.48
C SER A 50 -1.20 -19.80 13.56
N SER A 51 -1.93 -18.71 13.83
CA SER A 51 -3.14 -18.35 13.09
C SER A 51 -2.80 -17.56 11.83
N SER A 52 -3.70 -17.60 10.86
CA SER A 52 -3.59 -16.84 9.62
C SER A 52 -4.85 -16.01 9.39
N VAL A 53 -4.68 -14.71 9.19
CA VAL A 53 -5.77 -13.80 8.81
C VAL A 53 -5.43 -13.21 7.45
N THR A 54 -6.26 -13.46 6.44
CA THR A 54 -6.13 -12.88 5.10
C THR A 54 -7.30 -11.94 4.84
N ASN A 55 -7.01 -10.70 4.44
CA ASN A 55 -8.01 -9.70 4.14
C ASN A 55 -7.85 -9.10 2.74
N SER A 56 -8.87 -9.27 1.92
CA SER A 56 -9.08 -8.57 0.65
C SER A 56 -10.31 -7.65 0.69
N GLY A 57 -11.12 -7.72 1.75
CA GLY A 57 -12.34 -6.94 1.98
C GLY A 57 -12.13 -5.83 3.02
N THR A 58 -13.13 -5.61 3.86
CA THR A 58 -13.08 -4.60 4.91
C THR A 58 -13.08 -5.27 6.29
N ILE A 59 -12.11 -4.91 7.13
CA ILE A 59 -12.09 -5.23 8.56
C ILE A 59 -12.02 -3.90 9.30
N LYS A 60 -13.01 -3.61 10.15
CA LYS A 60 -13.14 -2.30 10.78
C LYS A 60 -13.53 -2.44 12.25
N ASN A 61 -12.82 -1.70 13.12
CA ASN A 61 -13.27 -1.39 14.46
C ASN A 61 -13.81 0.04 14.46
N ASP A 62 -15.11 0.21 14.69
CA ASP A 62 -15.80 1.48 14.55
C ASP A 62 -15.45 2.49 15.64
N VAL A 63 -14.91 2.03 16.75
CA VAL A 63 -14.54 2.87 17.89
C VAL A 63 -13.03 3.13 17.99
N GLY A 64 -12.26 2.79 16.94
CA GLY A 64 -10.83 3.08 16.86
C GLY A 64 -9.92 2.18 17.68
N ASN A 65 -10.41 0.99 18.07
CA ASN A 65 -9.63 -0.02 18.76
C ASN A 65 -8.94 -0.98 17.76
N ASP A 66 -8.47 -2.14 18.24
CA ASP A 66 -7.80 -3.12 17.39
C ASP A 66 -8.74 -3.69 16.32
N ALA A 67 -8.34 -3.63 15.07
CA ALA A 67 -9.02 -4.34 13.99
C ALA A 67 -8.69 -5.84 14.06
N ILE A 68 -7.41 -6.17 14.26
CA ILE A 68 -6.95 -7.56 14.39
C ILE A 68 -6.00 -7.65 15.58
N LYS A 69 -6.29 -8.55 16.51
CA LYS A 69 -5.46 -8.82 17.67
C LYS A 69 -4.99 -10.26 17.70
N LEU A 70 -3.68 -10.44 17.80
CA LEU A 70 -3.03 -11.75 17.90
C LEU A 70 -2.84 -12.10 19.38
N TYR A 71 -3.40 -13.21 19.82
CA TYR A 71 -3.28 -13.73 21.19
C TYR A 71 -2.19 -14.81 21.33
N GLY A 72 -1.57 -15.21 20.23
CA GLY A 72 -0.52 -16.22 20.24
C GLY A 72 0.63 -15.90 19.29
N ASN A 73 1.73 -16.62 19.45
CA ASN A 73 2.95 -16.45 18.67
C ASN A 73 2.82 -17.04 17.25
N ASN A 74 3.74 -16.67 16.38
CA ASN A 74 3.91 -17.21 15.03
C ASN A 74 2.67 -17.10 14.13
N SER A 75 1.91 -16.02 14.29
CA SER A 75 0.71 -15.76 13.48
C SER A 75 1.02 -14.83 12.33
N THR A 76 0.25 -14.96 11.25
CA THR A 76 0.43 -14.18 10.03
C THR A 76 -0.83 -13.39 9.70
N ILE A 77 -0.68 -12.11 9.44
CA ILE A 77 -1.70 -11.26 8.83
C ILE A 77 -1.27 -10.99 7.39
N THR A 78 -2.15 -11.24 6.43
CA THR A 78 -1.92 -10.94 5.02
C THR A 78 -2.99 -9.96 4.54
N LEU A 79 -2.57 -8.78 4.12
CA LEU A 79 -3.44 -7.75 3.54
C LEU A 79 -3.25 -7.77 2.03
N LYS A 80 -4.32 -8.10 1.29
CA LYS A 80 -4.27 -8.33 -0.15
C LYS A 80 -5.15 -7.35 -0.90
N ASP A 81 -4.84 -7.20 -2.16
CA ASP A 81 -5.60 -6.39 -3.10
C ASP A 81 -5.77 -4.96 -2.55
N LYS A 82 -6.98 -4.46 -2.47
CA LYS A 82 -7.31 -3.17 -1.87
C LYS A 82 -8.04 -3.35 -0.53
N GLY A 83 -7.73 -4.42 0.20
CA GLY A 83 -8.34 -4.71 1.50
C GLY A 83 -8.16 -3.56 2.48
N ILE A 84 -9.27 -3.16 3.10
CA ILE A 84 -9.33 -2.03 4.04
C ILE A 84 -9.23 -2.57 5.46
N VAL A 85 -8.38 -1.91 6.25
CA VAL A 85 -8.31 -2.13 7.70
C VAL A 85 -8.45 -0.78 8.40
N VAL A 86 -9.43 -0.68 9.30
CA VAL A 86 -9.64 0.48 10.15
C VAL A 86 -9.49 0.07 11.61
N GLY A 87 -8.47 0.58 12.26
CA GLY A 87 -8.03 0.19 13.60
C GLY A 87 -6.64 -0.44 13.57
N LYS A 88 -6.11 -0.77 14.75
CA LYS A 88 -4.76 -1.29 14.90
C LYS A 88 -4.62 -2.76 14.54
N LEU A 89 -3.41 -3.13 14.13
CA LEU A 89 -2.93 -4.51 14.08
C LEU A 89 -2.08 -4.77 15.31
N ASP A 90 -2.61 -5.53 16.26
CA ASP A 90 -1.98 -5.75 17.57
C ASP A 90 -1.34 -7.15 17.68
N ALA A 91 -0.02 -7.15 17.91
CA ALA A 91 0.78 -8.32 18.27
C ALA A 91 1.56 -8.07 19.57
N LEU A 92 1.03 -7.23 20.48
CA LEU A 92 1.70 -6.91 21.73
C LEU A 92 2.01 -8.16 22.55
N LEU A 93 3.24 -8.25 23.04
CA LEU A 93 3.78 -9.40 23.79
C LEU A 93 3.81 -10.72 22.98
N ARG A 94 3.73 -10.66 21.66
CA ARG A 94 3.82 -11.85 20.78
C ARG A 94 5.10 -11.83 20.00
N THR A 95 5.61 -13.02 19.68
CA THR A 95 6.84 -13.20 18.91
C THR A 95 6.58 -13.99 17.63
N GLY A 96 7.41 -13.77 16.60
CA GLY A 96 7.29 -14.46 15.33
C GLY A 96 6.05 -14.08 14.51
N SER A 97 5.41 -12.95 14.82
CA SER A 97 4.27 -12.47 14.04
C SER A 97 4.74 -11.82 12.74
N THR A 98 4.05 -12.12 11.64
CA THR A 98 4.38 -11.60 10.31
C THR A 98 3.20 -10.80 9.76
N LEU A 99 3.50 -9.63 9.21
CA LEU A 99 2.56 -8.82 8.44
C LEU A 99 2.97 -8.82 6.98
N LYS A 100 2.17 -9.43 6.12
CA LYS A 100 2.38 -9.51 4.67
C LYS A 100 1.48 -8.54 3.94
N ILE A 101 2.04 -7.73 3.06
CA ILE A 101 1.31 -6.77 2.24
C ILE A 101 1.40 -7.18 0.78
N ASN A 102 0.26 -7.20 0.10
CA ASN A 102 0.10 -7.49 -1.32
C ASN A 102 -1.02 -6.61 -1.90
N HIS A 103 -0.75 -5.32 -2.00
CA HIS A 103 -1.69 -4.32 -2.51
C HIS A 103 -1.44 -3.93 -3.97
N GLY A 104 -0.36 -4.43 -4.54
CA GLY A 104 0.15 -4.08 -5.85
C GLY A 104 1.41 -3.21 -5.78
N ALA A 105 2.18 -3.26 -6.84
CA ALA A 105 3.40 -2.47 -6.95
C ALA A 105 3.07 -0.96 -7.02
N GLY A 106 3.90 -0.14 -6.41
CA GLY A 106 3.77 1.32 -6.40
C GLY A 106 2.66 1.86 -5.49
N GLN A 107 1.98 1.02 -4.73
CA GLN A 107 0.90 1.44 -3.84
C GLN A 107 1.45 2.03 -2.54
N SER A 108 0.85 3.16 -2.13
CA SER A 108 1.09 3.74 -0.81
C SER A 108 0.11 3.16 0.20
N TYR A 109 0.61 2.77 1.35
CA TYR A 109 -0.22 2.29 2.45
C TYR A 109 0.41 2.66 3.80
N PHE A 110 -0.41 2.69 4.83
CA PHE A 110 0.02 2.82 6.22
C PHE A 110 -0.94 2.08 7.13
N TYR A 111 -0.39 1.26 8.02
CA TYR A 111 -1.14 0.54 9.04
C TYR A 111 -0.58 0.86 10.42
N GLU A 112 -1.46 1.21 11.35
CA GLU A 112 -1.09 1.35 12.75
C GLU A 112 -0.87 -0.04 13.35
N THR A 113 0.32 -0.26 13.88
CA THR A 113 0.70 -1.55 14.49
C THR A 113 1.08 -1.37 15.95
N GLU A 114 0.75 -2.36 16.77
CA GLU A 114 1.19 -2.47 18.15
C GLU A 114 1.93 -3.81 18.35
N GLY A 115 3.07 -3.76 19.04
CA GLY A 115 3.95 -4.93 19.15
C GLY A 115 4.93 -5.08 17.98
N SER A 116 5.48 -6.28 17.81
CA SER A 116 6.53 -6.55 16.82
C SER A 116 6.04 -7.44 15.69
N PHE A 117 6.14 -6.95 14.47
CA PHE A 117 5.90 -7.71 13.25
C PHE A 117 7.17 -7.80 12.40
N THR A 118 7.40 -8.98 11.81
CA THR A 118 8.23 -9.08 10.60
C THR A 118 7.39 -8.60 9.43
N LEU A 119 7.79 -7.51 8.79
CA LEU A 119 7.06 -6.93 7.68
C LEU A 119 7.61 -7.43 6.35
N GLU A 120 6.72 -7.95 5.51
CA GLU A 120 7.02 -8.44 4.16
C GLU A 120 6.08 -7.75 3.16
N ASP A 121 6.61 -6.90 2.29
CA ASP A 121 5.88 -6.41 1.12
C ASP A 121 6.13 -7.38 -0.04
N LEU A 122 5.06 -8.01 -0.53
CA LEU A 122 5.13 -9.05 -1.57
C LEU A 122 5.18 -8.47 -2.99
N ASP A 123 4.92 -7.18 -3.13
CA ASP A 123 4.93 -6.45 -4.41
C ASP A 123 6.24 -5.70 -4.64
N GLY A 124 7.17 -5.78 -3.68
CA GLY A 124 8.48 -5.13 -3.76
C GLY A 124 8.45 -3.63 -3.46
N ASN A 125 7.38 -3.10 -2.86
CA ASN A 125 7.35 -1.72 -2.42
C ASN A 125 8.33 -1.51 -1.27
N GLN A 126 8.94 -0.33 -1.23
CA GLN A 126 9.90 0.01 -0.20
C GLN A 126 9.17 0.36 1.10
N VAL A 127 9.36 -0.48 2.11
CA VAL A 127 8.79 -0.25 3.44
C VAL A 127 9.63 0.78 4.20
N VAL A 128 8.96 1.73 4.84
CA VAL A 128 9.61 2.71 5.71
C VAL A 128 10.05 2.01 6.99
N LYS A 129 11.34 2.06 7.29
CA LYS A 129 11.93 1.40 8.46
C LYS A 129 11.25 1.84 9.75
N GLY A 130 10.81 0.87 10.55
CA GLY A 130 10.11 1.10 11.82
C GLY A 130 8.63 1.47 11.69
N SER A 131 8.06 1.32 10.49
CA SER A 131 6.65 1.60 10.22
C SER A 131 6.05 0.49 9.35
N ALA A 132 4.78 0.19 9.54
CA ALA A 132 4.01 -0.65 8.63
C ALA A 132 3.42 0.19 7.50
N GLY A 133 4.28 0.86 6.78
CA GLY A 133 3.87 1.76 5.70
C GLY A 133 4.83 1.77 4.53
N SER A 134 4.31 2.09 3.35
CA SER A 134 5.07 2.35 2.14
C SER A 134 4.58 3.63 1.48
N VAL A 135 5.51 4.37 0.92
CA VAL A 135 5.20 5.55 0.11
C VAL A 135 5.50 5.18 -1.34
N GLY A 136 4.50 5.24 -2.19
CA GLY A 136 4.66 4.99 -3.62
C GLY A 136 5.66 5.97 -4.23
N GLN A 137 6.71 5.45 -4.86
CA GLN A 137 7.76 6.27 -5.47
C GLN A 137 7.41 6.70 -6.91
N GLY A 138 6.33 6.18 -7.47
CA GLY A 138 5.95 6.43 -8.87
C GLY A 138 5.84 7.92 -9.24
N GLY A 139 5.37 8.75 -8.31
CA GLY A 139 5.28 10.20 -8.53
C GLY A 139 6.64 10.89 -8.66
N SER A 140 7.64 10.50 -7.88
CA SER A 140 8.99 11.05 -7.98
C SER A 140 9.71 10.58 -9.24
N GLU A 141 9.56 9.33 -9.61
CA GLU A 141 10.12 8.79 -10.86
C GLU A 141 9.53 9.47 -12.09
N THR A 142 8.19 9.67 -12.12
CA THR A 142 7.52 10.41 -13.20
C THR A 142 8.05 11.82 -13.31
N LEU A 143 8.27 12.50 -12.19
CA LEU A 143 8.81 13.85 -12.18
C LEU A 143 10.25 13.88 -12.71
N ASP A 144 11.10 12.94 -12.29
CA ASP A 144 12.49 12.83 -12.74
C ASP A 144 12.58 12.54 -14.25
N GLU A 145 11.73 11.65 -14.76
CA GLU A 145 11.65 11.35 -16.19
C GLU A 145 11.15 12.57 -16.99
N LEU A 146 10.11 13.25 -16.50
CA LEU A 146 9.59 14.45 -17.15
C LEU A 146 10.63 15.58 -17.20
N LEU A 147 11.34 15.82 -16.10
CA LEU A 147 12.39 16.84 -16.02
C LEU A 147 13.57 16.48 -16.93
N SER A 148 13.96 15.21 -16.95
CA SER A 148 15.04 14.73 -17.84
C SER A 148 14.67 14.90 -19.30
N TYR A 149 13.43 14.55 -19.66
CA TYR A 149 12.94 14.71 -21.03
C TYR A 149 12.85 16.17 -21.46
N LYS A 150 12.32 17.06 -20.61
CA LYS A 150 12.26 18.49 -20.88
C LYS A 150 13.67 19.10 -21.01
N SER A 151 14.58 18.70 -20.14
CA SER A 151 15.98 19.15 -20.22
C SER A 151 16.66 18.73 -21.51
N LEU A 152 16.41 17.49 -21.97
CA LEU A 152 16.91 16.99 -23.25
C LEU A 152 16.37 17.81 -24.43
N ASN A 153 15.08 18.09 -24.45
CA ASN A 153 14.44 18.87 -25.51
C ASN A 153 14.99 20.30 -25.57
N ILE A 154 15.12 20.96 -24.42
CA ILE A 154 15.72 22.30 -24.34
C ILE A 154 17.16 22.28 -24.84
N ARG A 155 17.95 21.29 -24.45
CA ARG A 155 19.35 21.16 -24.90
C ARG A 155 19.44 20.92 -26.40
N GLN A 156 18.59 20.08 -26.99
CA GLN A 156 18.56 19.84 -28.42
C GLN A 156 18.17 21.10 -29.18
N PHE A 157 17.20 21.83 -28.64
CA PHE A 157 16.79 23.12 -29.19
C PHE A 157 17.95 24.14 -29.20
N LEU A 158 18.57 24.35 -28.07
CA LEU A 158 19.72 25.30 -27.95
C LEU A 158 20.89 24.91 -28.86
N ASN A 159 21.18 23.62 -29.03
CA ASN A 159 22.24 23.14 -29.90
C ASN A 159 21.95 23.44 -31.37
N ARG A 160 20.69 23.39 -31.84
CA ARG A 160 20.30 23.75 -33.20
C ARG A 160 20.57 25.21 -33.48
N TYR A 161 20.37 26.08 -32.50
CA TYR A 161 20.58 27.53 -32.68
C TYR A 161 22.03 27.98 -32.48
N LYS A 162 22.83 27.17 -31.79
CA LYS A 162 24.26 27.50 -31.58
C LYS A 162 25.07 27.45 -32.86
N ASP A 163 24.66 26.68 -33.86
CA ASP A 163 25.36 26.50 -35.14
C ASP A 163 24.90 27.53 -36.22
N THR A 164 23.95 28.41 -35.90
CA THR A 164 23.58 29.49 -36.80
C THR A 164 24.52 30.68 -36.54
N GLU A 165 25.39 30.99 -37.51
CA GLU A 165 26.49 32.00 -37.44
C GLU A 165 26.03 33.46 -37.24
N ASN A 166 24.73 33.73 -37.00
CA ASN A 166 24.20 35.09 -36.89
C ASN A 166 23.48 35.34 -35.58
N LEU A 167 24.19 35.24 -34.47
CA LEU A 167 23.68 35.64 -33.15
C LEU A 167 23.51 37.16 -32.96
N TYR A 168 23.81 37.97 -33.96
CA TYR A 168 23.76 39.42 -33.88
C TYR A 168 22.57 40.09 -34.58
N ASP A 169 21.75 39.30 -35.25
CA ASP A 169 20.53 39.84 -35.84
C ASP A 169 19.38 39.72 -34.80
N SER A 170 18.79 40.84 -34.46
CA SER A 170 17.75 40.98 -33.44
C SER A 170 16.39 40.42 -33.87
N ASN A 171 16.35 39.38 -34.68
CA ASN A 171 15.13 38.71 -35.10
C ASN A 171 14.67 37.72 -34.01
N GLY A 172 13.49 37.98 -33.46
CA GLY A 172 12.85 37.03 -32.56
C GLY A 172 12.54 35.73 -33.32
N TRP A 173 12.80 34.59 -32.67
CA TRP A 173 12.48 33.29 -33.19
C TRP A 173 11.58 32.52 -32.22
N GLY A 174 10.81 31.63 -32.73
CA GLY A 174 9.96 30.72 -31.93
C GLY A 174 9.82 29.40 -32.66
N GLU A 175 9.87 28.33 -31.93
CA GLU A 175 9.59 26.98 -32.40
C GLU A 175 8.49 26.35 -31.53
N THR A 176 7.50 25.72 -32.13
CA THR A 176 6.50 24.92 -31.44
C THR A 176 6.88 23.48 -31.57
N TYR A 177 6.87 22.74 -30.46
CA TYR A 177 7.07 21.31 -30.46
C TYR A 177 5.95 20.64 -29.67
N SER A 178 5.62 19.45 -30.08
CA SER A 178 4.77 18.55 -29.32
C SER A 178 5.47 17.22 -29.13
N SER A 179 5.27 16.61 -28.00
CA SER A 179 5.84 15.31 -27.69
C SER A 179 4.86 14.44 -26.94
N TYR A 180 4.96 13.16 -27.16
CA TYR A 180 4.19 12.14 -26.48
C TYR A 180 5.15 11.21 -25.74
N LEU A 181 4.94 11.03 -24.45
CA LEU A 181 5.66 10.10 -23.62
C LEU A 181 4.67 9.12 -23.01
N ASN A 182 4.84 7.85 -23.33
CA ASN A 182 4.07 6.75 -22.75
C ASN A 182 5.00 5.90 -21.89
N ARG A 183 4.52 5.49 -20.75
CA ARG A 183 5.16 4.52 -19.89
C ARG A 183 4.20 3.43 -19.51
N ASP A 184 4.53 2.21 -19.87
CA ASP A 184 3.83 1.02 -19.42
C ASP A 184 4.27 0.66 -18.00
N SER A 185 3.34 0.09 -17.22
CA SER A 185 3.64 -0.45 -15.91
C SER A 185 4.57 -1.66 -16.01
N HIS A 186 5.65 -1.66 -15.25
CA HIS A 186 6.55 -2.81 -15.13
C HIS A 186 6.28 -3.56 -13.82
N ALA A 187 6.06 -4.86 -13.91
CA ALA A 187 5.74 -5.73 -12.76
C ALA A 187 6.84 -5.80 -11.68
N SER A 188 8.05 -5.35 -11.97
CA SER A 188 9.19 -5.45 -11.05
C SER A 188 9.60 -4.16 -10.36
N ASN A 189 9.18 -3.00 -10.85
CA ASN A 189 9.54 -1.70 -10.27
C ASN A 189 8.46 -0.68 -10.55
N LEU A 190 7.69 -0.32 -9.52
CA LEU A 190 6.88 0.89 -9.47
C LEU A 190 5.97 1.06 -10.70
N ALA A 191 4.85 0.39 -10.65
CA ALA A 191 3.83 0.40 -11.69
C ALA A 191 3.12 1.75 -11.77
N LEU A 192 3.76 2.74 -12.36
CA LEU A 192 3.06 3.93 -12.82
C LEU A 192 2.98 3.90 -14.34
N GLU A 193 1.77 3.66 -14.85
CA GLU A 193 1.43 3.84 -16.26
C GLU A 193 0.95 5.27 -16.45
N TYR A 194 1.49 5.98 -17.43
CA TYR A 194 1.02 7.32 -17.76
C TYR A 194 1.27 7.68 -19.22
N ASP A 195 0.41 8.53 -19.72
CA ASP A 195 0.53 9.20 -21.01
C ASP A 195 0.69 10.69 -20.81
N LEU A 196 1.76 11.26 -21.34
CA LEU A 196 2.02 12.70 -21.29
C LEU A 196 1.97 13.28 -22.70
N PHE A 197 1.09 14.25 -22.90
CA PHE A 197 1.05 15.11 -24.07
C PHE A 197 1.68 16.47 -23.72
N ASN A 198 2.58 16.91 -24.57
CA ASN A 198 3.28 18.21 -24.38
C ASN A 198 3.22 19.04 -25.67
#